data_699747dc15e651c0604a3646f28dec2e
#
_entry.id   699747dc15e651c0604a3646f28dec2e
#
_cell.length_a   1.000
_cell.length_b   1.000
_cell.length_c   1.000
_cell.angle_alpha   90.00
_cell.angle_beta   90.00
_cell.angle_gamma   90.00
#
_symmetry.space_group_name_H-M   'P 1'
#
loop_
_entity.id
_entity.type
_entity.pdbx_description
1 polymer ?
#
loop_
_entity_poly.entity_id
_entity_poly.type
_entity_poly.pdbx_seq_one_letter_code
_entity_poly.pdbx_strand_id
1 'polypeptide(L)'
;MAPLAPVELIERRRRGEAIDHESVTAFVQGWLDGAISDAQFAAWCMAAALGAPRLEETDALTRVLISSGKRLDLASIGASVDCQSSGAIGDVAPLLALPLAAALGVPVAHIAGHGVGCIAGALDVLAAIPGLRTDLSLGEFVACLRATGCVVVAPGADRVPALPRLDALRDATGTGGGVAPTLAVLLARSLAAGGGVPVLAVPVGRGAAVADRSAAVALVDTARLIAAPWGREVHAVVDDIDASCGSFLGGAPMLGAMAALLTGGGDPRVAERAVALAGAGAEASGACPAGEGLSRARAALAGGPALGAAGRWGEGPGGDPAVWGEPQRLLRARVHHTVCAPRAGVVADIDPWALGEAARWAGAGRLHPVQLVDPGAGLELLVHPGQSVDVGEPVMVVHASDSWVAERAEQLALAGVRFAQDRDVDA
;
A
#
# COMPACT_ATOMS: atom_id res chain seq x y z
N MET A 1 6.13 -35.82 -10.28
CA MET A 1 6.74 -35.55 -11.62
C MET A 1 7.99 -34.72 -11.41
N ALA A 2 9.00 -34.81 -12.31
CA ALA A 2 10.13 -33.87 -12.20
C ALA A 2 9.63 -32.43 -12.48
N PRO A 3 10.15 -31.40 -11.77
CA PRO A 3 9.77 -30.02 -12.02
C PRO A 3 10.05 -29.63 -13.47
N LEU A 4 9.21 -28.72 -14.01
CA LEU A 4 9.36 -28.22 -15.37
C LEU A 4 10.67 -27.45 -15.54
N ALA A 5 11.27 -27.54 -16.73
CA ALA A 5 12.38 -26.67 -17.09
C ALA A 5 11.93 -25.18 -17.07
N PRO A 6 12.81 -24.23 -16.66
CA PRO A 6 12.40 -22.83 -16.50
C PRO A 6 11.73 -22.21 -17.72
N VAL A 7 12.28 -22.44 -18.92
CA VAL A 7 11.71 -21.92 -20.17
C VAL A 7 10.36 -22.57 -20.48
N GLU A 8 10.20 -23.87 -20.24
CA GLU A 8 8.95 -24.58 -20.43
C GLU A 8 7.85 -24.03 -19.52
N LEU A 9 8.18 -23.77 -18.23
CA LEU A 9 7.26 -23.18 -17.26
C LEU A 9 6.77 -21.80 -17.72
N ILE A 10 7.69 -20.92 -18.15
CA ILE A 10 7.37 -19.60 -18.67
C ILE A 10 6.46 -19.70 -19.89
N GLU A 11 6.77 -20.61 -20.81
CA GLU A 11 6.00 -20.83 -22.03
C GLU A 11 4.59 -21.33 -21.75
N ARG A 12 4.43 -22.29 -20.82
CA ARG A 12 3.10 -22.75 -20.38
C ARG A 12 2.29 -21.61 -19.77
N ARG A 13 2.93 -20.82 -18.90
CA ARG A 13 2.25 -19.67 -18.29
C ARG A 13 1.79 -18.66 -19.34
N ARG A 14 2.65 -18.34 -20.29
CA ARG A 14 2.35 -17.44 -21.41
C ARG A 14 1.15 -17.93 -22.26
N ARG A 15 1.01 -19.24 -22.45
CA ARG A 15 -0.12 -19.86 -23.17
C ARG A 15 -1.38 -20.03 -22.30
N GLY A 16 -1.33 -19.63 -21.04
CA GLY A 16 -2.44 -19.79 -20.10
C GLY A 16 -2.67 -21.24 -19.64
N GLU A 17 -1.70 -22.13 -19.81
CA GLU A 17 -1.75 -23.51 -19.36
C GLU A 17 -1.58 -23.60 -17.84
N ALA A 18 -2.12 -24.67 -17.23
CA ALA A 18 -1.93 -24.93 -15.81
C ALA A 18 -0.49 -25.38 -15.53
N ILE A 19 0.06 -24.87 -14.42
CA ILE A 19 1.35 -25.28 -13.88
C ILE A 19 1.09 -25.83 -12.48
N ASP A 20 1.68 -26.98 -12.18
CA ASP A 20 1.55 -27.58 -10.88
C ASP A 20 2.35 -26.83 -9.80
N HIS A 21 1.89 -26.95 -8.56
CA HIS A 21 2.47 -26.29 -7.40
C HIS A 21 3.96 -26.63 -7.19
N GLU A 22 4.38 -27.88 -7.43
CA GLU A 22 5.77 -28.31 -7.25
C GLU A 22 6.69 -27.61 -8.24
N SER A 23 6.30 -27.52 -9.52
CA SER A 23 7.05 -26.82 -10.57
C SER A 23 7.22 -25.34 -10.27
N VAL A 24 6.15 -24.64 -9.81
CA VAL A 24 6.26 -23.23 -9.42
C VAL A 24 7.14 -23.06 -8.19
N THR A 25 7.00 -23.92 -7.18
CA THR A 25 7.84 -23.90 -5.99
C THR A 25 9.31 -24.04 -6.36
N ALA A 26 9.67 -25.04 -7.18
CA ALA A 26 11.05 -25.26 -7.64
C ALA A 26 11.58 -24.06 -8.46
N PHE A 27 10.72 -23.45 -9.28
CA PHE A 27 11.09 -22.28 -10.08
C PHE A 27 11.38 -21.06 -9.20
N VAL A 28 10.50 -20.74 -8.24
CA VAL A 28 10.70 -19.61 -7.32
C VAL A 28 11.91 -19.84 -6.42
N GLN A 29 12.08 -21.07 -5.89
CA GLN A 29 13.24 -21.41 -5.09
C GLN A 29 14.54 -21.31 -5.90
N GLY A 30 14.55 -21.83 -7.13
CA GLY A 30 15.70 -21.72 -8.03
C GLY A 30 16.07 -20.27 -8.36
N TRP A 31 15.10 -19.37 -8.41
CA TRP A 31 15.38 -17.93 -8.53
C TRP A 31 16.05 -17.38 -7.27
N LEU A 32 15.56 -17.72 -6.08
CA LEU A 32 16.19 -17.28 -4.82
C LEU A 32 17.62 -17.79 -4.68
N ASP A 33 17.88 -19.03 -5.11
CA ASP A 33 19.18 -19.68 -5.06
C ASP A 33 20.13 -19.25 -6.19
N GLY A 34 19.63 -18.43 -7.16
CA GLY A 34 20.41 -17.94 -8.29
C GLY A 34 20.56 -18.91 -9.46
N ALA A 35 19.92 -20.07 -9.43
CA ALA A 35 19.88 -21.02 -10.54
C ALA A 35 18.97 -20.55 -11.69
N ILE A 36 17.97 -19.72 -11.39
CA ILE A 36 17.10 -19.07 -12.35
C ILE A 36 17.41 -17.56 -12.34
N SER A 37 17.62 -17.00 -13.52
CA SER A 37 18.00 -15.59 -13.67
C SER A 37 16.82 -14.65 -13.40
N ASP A 38 17.12 -13.39 -13.04
CA ASP A 38 16.11 -12.34 -12.90
C ASP A 38 15.33 -12.12 -14.23
N ALA A 39 15.97 -12.29 -15.39
CA ALA A 39 15.31 -12.22 -16.69
C ALA A 39 14.23 -13.30 -16.87
N GLN A 40 14.52 -14.53 -16.46
CA GLN A 40 13.54 -15.63 -16.54
C GLN A 40 12.40 -15.41 -15.54
N PHE A 41 12.73 -14.99 -14.33
CA PHE A 41 11.71 -14.73 -13.31
C PHE A 41 10.83 -13.53 -13.69
N ALA A 42 11.39 -12.45 -14.25
CA ALA A 42 10.66 -11.31 -14.78
C ALA A 42 9.70 -11.71 -15.92
N ALA A 43 10.13 -12.58 -16.83
CA ALA A 43 9.29 -13.10 -17.90
C ALA A 43 8.07 -13.87 -17.35
N TRP A 44 8.27 -14.69 -16.31
CA TRP A 44 7.18 -15.37 -15.61
C TRP A 44 6.26 -14.37 -14.90
N CYS A 45 6.80 -13.37 -14.20
CA CYS A 45 6.01 -12.30 -13.54
C CYS A 45 5.14 -11.55 -14.55
N MET A 46 5.67 -11.23 -15.75
CA MET A 46 4.90 -10.57 -16.80
C MET A 46 3.78 -11.47 -17.33
N ALA A 47 4.06 -12.76 -17.59
CA ALA A 47 3.05 -13.72 -18.00
C ALA A 47 1.96 -13.91 -16.92
N ALA A 48 2.34 -13.85 -15.64
CA ALA A 48 1.42 -13.91 -14.52
C ALA A 48 0.59 -12.62 -14.38
N ALA A 49 1.15 -11.47 -14.66
CA ALA A 49 0.46 -10.18 -14.59
C ALA A 49 -0.60 -10.02 -15.71
N LEU A 50 -0.32 -10.55 -16.90
CA LEU A 50 -1.23 -10.49 -18.06
C LEU A 50 -2.29 -11.59 -18.06
N GLY A 51 -2.07 -12.69 -17.33
CA GLY A 51 -2.97 -13.84 -17.29
C GLY A 51 -3.88 -13.84 -16.04
N ALA A 52 -4.91 -14.67 -16.09
CA ALA A 52 -5.77 -14.87 -14.92
C ALA A 52 -4.97 -15.38 -13.70
N PRO A 53 -5.27 -14.91 -12.48
CA PRO A 53 -4.67 -15.45 -11.25
C PRO A 53 -4.93 -16.95 -11.11
N ARG A 54 -3.95 -17.69 -10.59
CA ARG A 54 -4.05 -19.14 -10.35
C ARG A 54 -3.69 -19.45 -8.91
N LEU A 55 -4.54 -20.22 -8.25
CA LEU A 55 -4.40 -20.56 -6.84
C LEU A 55 -3.06 -21.26 -6.57
N GLU A 56 -2.71 -22.28 -7.37
CA GLU A 56 -1.51 -23.07 -7.19
C GLU A 56 -0.23 -22.24 -7.30
N GLU A 57 -0.20 -21.29 -8.25
CA GLU A 57 0.94 -20.40 -8.46
C GLU A 57 1.06 -19.38 -7.31
N THR A 58 -0.08 -18.82 -6.89
CA THR A 58 -0.11 -17.83 -5.79
C THR A 58 0.26 -18.48 -4.47
N ASP A 59 -0.25 -19.70 -4.18
CA ASP A 59 0.09 -20.43 -2.96
C ASP A 59 1.56 -20.86 -2.95
N ALA A 60 2.09 -21.39 -4.06
CA ALA A 60 3.50 -21.75 -4.16
C ALA A 60 4.43 -20.55 -3.90
N LEU A 61 4.16 -19.42 -4.57
CA LEU A 61 4.94 -18.20 -4.35
C LEU A 61 4.83 -17.72 -2.90
N THR A 62 3.62 -17.68 -2.32
CA THR A 62 3.39 -17.30 -0.92
C THR A 62 4.23 -18.15 0.03
N ARG A 63 4.20 -19.48 -0.13
CA ARG A 63 4.94 -20.42 0.74
C ARG A 63 6.44 -20.23 0.63
N VAL A 64 6.98 -20.09 -0.57
CA VAL A 64 8.43 -19.86 -0.76
C VAL A 64 8.84 -18.53 -0.15
N LEU A 65 8.06 -17.47 -0.32
CA LEU A 65 8.34 -16.17 0.30
C LEU A 65 8.37 -16.27 1.83
N ILE A 66 7.38 -16.91 2.45
CA ILE A 66 7.34 -17.11 3.91
C ILE A 66 8.54 -17.96 4.38
N SER A 67 8.86 -19.05 3.67
CA SER A 67 9.94 -19.96 4.05
C SER A 67 11.34 -19.39 3.83
N SER A 68 11.47 -18.29 3.08
CA SER A 68 12.75 -17.61 2.90
C SER A 68 13.32 -17.01 4.19
N GLY A 69 12.48 -16.75 5.20
CA GLY A 69 12.87 -16.21 6.50
C GLY A 69 12.22 -16.94 7.67
N LYS A 70 12.36 -16.37 8.86
CA LYS A 70 11.71 -16.88 10.07
C LYS A 70 10.30 -16.27 10.19
N ARG A 71 9.35 -17.09 10.62
CA ARG A 71 8.05 -16.57 11.08
C ARG A 71 8.21 -16.04 12.50
N LEU A 72 7.59 -14.91 12.77
CA LEU A 72 7.53 -14.36 14.11
C LEU A 72 6.62 -15.23 14.98
N ASP A 73 6.98 -15.43 16.24
CA ASP A 73 6.09 -16.02 17.24
C ASP A 73 5.55 -14.91 18.14
N LEU A 74 4.29 -14.55 17.95
CA LEU A 74 3.59 -13.54 18.71
C LEU A 74 2.58 -14.15 19.70
N ALA A 75 2.63 -15.45 19.97
CA ALA A 75 1.68 -16.10 20.90
C ALA A 75 1.62 -15.42 22.27
N SER A 76 2.77 -14.90 22.76
CA SER A 76 2.83 -14.15 24.04
C SER A 76 2.24 -12.73 24.00
N ILE A 77 1.90 -12.22 22.81
CA ILE A 77 1.26 -10.91 22.60
C ILE A 77 -0.26 -11.06 22.58
N GLY A 78 -0.76 -12.24 22.18
CA GLY A 78 -2.17 -12.50 21.95
C GLY A 78 -2.60 -12.30 20.50
N ALA A 79 -3.91 -12.18 20.29
CA ALA A 79 -4.46 -11.93 18.95
C ALA A 79 -4.04 -10.54 18.45
N SER A 80 -3.27 -10.51 17.38
CA SER A 80 -2.87 -9.27 16.70
C SER A 80 -3.56 -9.18 15.34
N VAL A 81 -3.53 -8.02 14.72
CA VAL A 81 -3.99 -7.83 13.34
C VAL A 81 -2.86 -7.34 12.45
N ASP A 82 -2.98 -7.63 11.18
CA ASP A 82 -2.16 -7.05 10.13
C ASP A 82 -3.08 -6.56 9.01
N CYS A 83 -3.00 -5.27 8.69
CA CYS A 83 -3.79 -4.65 7.62
C CYS A 83 -2.94 -4.46 6.38
N GLN A 84 -3.15 -5.27 5.34
CA GLN A 84 -2.48 -5.17 4.05
C GLN A 84 -3.43 -4.60 2.99
N SER A 85 -2.89 -3.86 2.02
CA SER A 85 -3.69 -3.30 0.91
C SER A 85 -3.26 -3.85 -0.43
N SER A 86 -4.22 -4.14 -1.31
CA SER A 86 -3.95 -4.45 -2.71
C SER A 86 -3.39 -3.25 -3.48
N GLY A 87 -3.58 -2.05 -2.95
CA GLY A 87 -3.01 -0.81 -3.45
C GLY A 87 -3.97 0.03 -4.30
N ALA A 88 -3.93 1.33 -4.05
CA ALA A 88 -4.56 2.35 -4.89
C ALA A 88 -3.78 3.66 -4.81
N ILE A 89 -3.99 4.52 -5.81
CA ILE A 89 -3.36 5.82 -5.91
C ILE A 89 -3.87 6.74 -4.79
N GLY A 90 -2.95 7.27 -3.96
CA GLY A 90 -3.27 8.20 -2.87
C GLY A 90 -3.97 7.55 -1.66
N ASP A 91 -3.89 6.22 -1.50
CA ASP A 91 -4.57 5.51 -0.42
C ASP A 91 -3.77 5.48 0.88
N VAL A 92 -4.10 6.37 1.82
CA VAL A 92 -3.53 6.41 3.16
C VAL A 92 -4.41 5.70 4.21
N ALA A 93 -5.62 5.26 3.86
CA ALA A 93 -6.55 4.64 4.80
C ALA A 93 -6.01 3.36 5.46
N PRO A 94 -5.32 2.43 4.76
CA PRO A 94 -4.72 1.26 5.40
C PRO A 94 -3.66 1.63 6.44
N LEU A 95 -2.87 2.69 6.18
CA LEU A 95 -1.85 3.15 7.11
C LEU A 95 -2.47 3.81 8.37
N LEU A 96 -3.53 4.61 8.19
CA LEU A 96 -4.32 5.18 9.30
C LEU A 96 -5.02 4.11 10.12
N ALA A 97 -5.45 3.00 9.51
CA ALA A 97 -6.10 1.90 10.20
C ALA A 97 -5.20 1.23 11.26
N LEU A 98 -3.86 1.29 11.11
CA LEU A 98 -2.92 0.66 12.04
C LEU A 98 -2.98 1.27 13.45
N PRO A 99 -2.70 2.59 13.65
CA PRO A 99 -2.84 3.20 14.97
C PRO A 99 -4.29 3.23 15.45
N LEU A 100 -5.26 3.26 14.55
CA LEU A 100 -6.67 3.21 14.92
C LEU A 100 -7.04 1.85 15.51
N ALA A 101 -6.58 0.73 14.94
CA ALA A 101 -6.76 -0.60 15.53
C ALA A 101 -6.04 -0.72 16.89
N ALA A 102 -4.83 -0.17 17.00
CA ALA A 102 -4.11 -0.13 18.28
C ALA A 102 -4.87 0.68 19.35
N ALA A 103 -5.57 1.75 18.97
CA ALA A 103 -6.42 2.53 19.87
C ALA A 103 -7.64 1.74 20.38
N LEU A 104 -8.06 0.69 19.65
CA LEU A 104 -9.10 -0.25 20.07
C LEU A 104 -8.55 -1.39 20.96
N GLY A 105 -7.28 -1.34 21.31
CA GLY A 105 -6.63 -2.37 22.13
C GLY A 105 -6.16 -3.60 21.36
N VAL A 106 -6.13 -3.53 20.03
CA VAL A 106 -5.65 -4.63 19.18
C VAL A 106 -4.16 -4.44 18.88
N PRO A 107 -3.29 -5.38 19.25
CA PRO A 107 -1.89 -5.31 18.83
C PRO A 107 -1.78 -5.37 17.30
N VAL A 108 -0.98 -4.46 16.71
CA VAL A 108 -0.76 -4.37 15.26
C VAL A 108 0.68 -4.70 14.93
N ALA A 109 0.89 -5.82 14.25
CA ALA A 109 2.19 -6.31 13.81
C ALA A 109 2.24 -6.27 12.27
N HIS A 110 2.80 -5.20 11.68
CA HIS A 110 2.74 -4.96 10.26
C HIS A 110 4.13 -5.05 9.60
N ILE A 111 4.29 -5.97 8.64
CA ILE A 111 5.44 -5.99 7.74
C ILE A 111 5.04 -5.18 6.48
N ALA A 112 5.64 -4.02 6.33
CA ALA A 112 5.35 -3.10 5.24
C ALA A 112 6.19 -3.39 3.99
N GLY A 113 5.88 -2.71 2.88
CA GLY A 113 6.66 -2.76 1.65
C GLY A 113 6.93 -1.38 1.09
N HIS A 114 7.90 -1.34 0.19
CA HIS A 114 8.09 -0.20 -0.70
C HIS A 114 7.01 -0.16 -1.77
N GLY A 115 6.82 1.01 -2.38
CA GLY A 115 5.94 1.19 -3.52
C GLY A 115 6.43 0.44 -4.75
N VAL A 116 5.49 0.08 -5.60
CA VAL A 116 5.75 -0.56 -6.90
C VAL A 116 4.97 0.19 -7.96
N GLY A 117 5.66 0.67 -9.00
CA GLY A 117 5.07 1.55 -9.99
C GLY A 117 4.66 2.90 -9.40
N CYS A 118 3.42 3.31 -9.66
CA CYS A 118 2.85 4.58 -9.20
C CYS A 118 2.14 4.50 -7.83
N ILE A 119 2.05 3.31 -7.24
CA ILE A 119 1.41 3.10 -5.93
C ILE A 119 2.47 3.24 -4.85
N ALA A 120 2.32 4.22 -3.97
CA ALA A 120 3.23 4.45 -2.86
C ALA A 120 3.19 3.28 -1.86
N GLY A 121 4.36 2.86 -1.37
CA GLY A 121 4.46 1.88 -0.30
C GLY A 121 4.47 2.53 1.08
N ALA A 122 4.00 1.79 2.08
CA ALA A 122 3.96 2.31 3.45
C ALA A 122 5.36 2.71 3.96
N LEU A 123 6.42 1.97 3.57
CA LEU A 123 7.80 2.31 3.95
C LEU A 123 8.25 3.66 3.35
N ASP A 124 7.89 3.93 2.08
CA ASP A 124 8.25 5.17 1.41
C ASP A 124 7.49 6.37 2.02
N VAL A 125 6.23 6.15 2.39
CA VAL A 125 5.41 7.17 3.08
C VAL A 125 5.97 7.45 4.47
N LEU A 126 6.23 6.43 5.26
CA LEU A 126 6.73 6.55 6.63
C LEU A 126 8.14 7.15 6.72
N ALA A 127 8.94 7.04 5.67
CA ALA A 127 10.26 7.66 5.61
C ALA A 127 10.22 9.20 5.77
N ALA A 128 9.06 9.85 5.61
CA ALA A 128 8.90 11.27 5.85
C ALA A 128 8.81 11.66 7.34
N ILE A 129 8.67 10.69 8.26
CA ILE A 129 8.73 10.93 9.71
C ILE A 129 10.19 10.99 10.15
N PRO A 130 10.68 12.14 10.65
CA PRO A 130 12.07 12.26 11.11
C PRO A 130 12.41 11.22 12.19
N GLY A 131 13.52 10.51 12.03
CA GLY A 131 14.04 9.55 13.00
C GLY A 131 13.34 8.19 13.05
N LEU A 132 12.22 7.99 12.34
CA LEU A 132 11.49 6.73 12.36
C LEU A 132 12.33 5.61 11.73
N ARG A 133 12.54 4.54 12.48
CA ARG A 133 13.22 3.33 12.00
C ARG A 133 12.21 2.24 11.67
N THR A 134 12.40 1.58 10.53
CA THR A 134 11.62 0.41 10.10
C THR A 134 12.47 -0.85 9.98
N ASP A 135 13.77 -0.74 10.19
CA ASP A 135 14.78 -1.81 10.15
C ASP A 135 15.03 -2.48 11.50
N LEU A 136 14.01 -2.56 12.35
CA LEU A 136 14.11 -3.09 13.69
C LEU A 136 14.52 -4.57 13.69
N SER A 137 15.40 -4.96 14.61
CA SER A 137 15.66 -6.36 14.93
C SER A 137 14.40 -7.05 15.50
N LEU A 138 14.38 -8.38 15.52
CA LEU A 138 13.23 -9.12 16.09
C LEU A 138 12.98 -8.76 17.55
N GLY A 139 14.05 -8.56 18.35
CA GLY A 139 13.92 -8.14 19.75
C GLY A 139 13.31 -6.74 19.89
N GLU A 140 13.78 -5.77 19.09
CA GLU A 140 13.23 -4.41 19.06
C GLU A 140 11.76 -4.41 18.59
N PHE A 141 11.45 -5.23 17.57
CA PHE A 141 10.07 -5.38 17.07
C PHE A 141 9.10 -5.82 18.19
N VAL A 142 9.44 -6.90 18.92
CA VAL A 142 8.59 -7.41 20.01
C VAL A 142 8.51 -6.41 21.16
N ALA A 143 9.62 -5.77 21.52
CA ALA A 143 9.66 -4.76 22.57
C ALA A 143 8.79 -3.55 22.20
N CYS A 144 8.90 -3.06 20.97
CA CYS A 144 8.12 -1.95 20.44
C CYS A 144 6.62 -2.30 20.42
N LEU A 145 6.25 -3.48 19.90
CA LEU A 145 4.87 -3.93 19.86
C LEU A 145 4.23 -3.99 21.27
N ARG A 146 4.97 -4.49 22.26
CA ARG A 146 4.51 -4.52 23.65
C ARG A 146 4.33 -3.14 24.27
N ALA A 147 5.24 -2.22 23.94
CA ALA A 147 5.23 -0.87 24.51
C ALA A 147 4.15 0.03 23.89
N THR A 148 3.94 -0.08 22.58
CA THR A 148 3.12 0.89 21.82
C THR A 148 1.81 0.32 21.29
N GLY A 149 1.67 -0.99 21.24
CA GLY A 149 0.53 -1.69 20.64
C GLY A 149 0.53 -1.71 19.11
N CYS A 150 1.45 -0.99 18.46
CA CYS A 150 1.56 -0.94 17.00
C CYS A 150 3.03 -0.90 16.58
N VAL A 151 3.41 -1.70 15.61
CA VAL A 151 4.74 -1.65 15.01
C VAL A 151 4.68 -1.92 13.52
N VAL A 152 5.42 -1.13 12.76
CA VAL A 152 5.61 -1.30 11.32
C VAL A 152 7.09 -1.51 11.03
N VAL A 153 7.41 -2.58 10.31
CA VAL A 153 8.79 -2.92 9.97
C VAL A 153 8.94 -3.27 8.49
N ALA A 154 10.14 -3.07 7.99
CA ALA A 154 10.54 -3.56 6.68
C ALA A 154 10.80 -5.09 6.71
N PRO A 155 10.66 -5.79 5.58
CA PRO A 155 11.26 -7.10 5.39
C PRO A 155 12.77 -7.01 5.63
N GLY A 156 13.36 -8.07 6.21
CA GLY A 156 14.77 -8.07 6.56
C GLY A 156 15.35 -9.47 6.51
N ALA A 157 16.64 -9.61 6.83
CA ALA A 157 17.37 -10.88 6.74
C ALA A 157 16.74 -12.03 7.55
N ASP A 158 16.00 -11.71 8.60
CA ASP A 158 15.30 -12.64 9.49
C ASP A 158 13.79 -12.75 9.19
N ARG A 159 13.24 -11.87 8.36
CA ARG A 159 11.80 -11.76 8.05
C ARG A 159 11.59 -11.59 6.55
N VAL A 160 11.04 -12.61 5.90
CA VAL A 160 10.72 -12.65 4.46
C VAL A 160 11.79 -11.97 3.58
N PRO A 161 13.06 -12.37 3.67
CA PRO A 161 14.18 -11.70 2.99
C PRO A 161 14.09 -11.73 1.46
N ALA A 162 13.26 -12.62 0.89
CA ALA A 162 12.99 -12.67 -0.53
C ALA A 162 12.16 -11.47 -1.05
N LEU A 163 11.37 -10.82 -0.18
CA LEU A 163 10.45 -9.75 -0.61
C LEU A 163 11.14 -8.52 -1.19
N PRO A 164 12.21 -7.96 -0.60
CA PRO A 164 12.86 -6.79 -1.19
C PRO A 164 13.38 -7.05 -2.61
N ARG A 165 13.92 -8.25 -2.88
CA ARG A 165 14.37 -8.64 -4.23
C ARG A 165 13.20 -8.78 -5.19
N LEU A 166 12.08 -9.38 -4.74
CA LEU A 166 10.88 -9.52 -5.56
C LEU A 166 10.24 -8.17 -5.86
N ASP A 167 10.07 -7.31 -4.87
CA ASP A 167 9.46 -5.98 -5.03
C ASP A 167 10.32 -5.12 -5.99
N ALA A 168 11.65 -5.13 -5.84
CA ALA A 168 12.58 -4.42 -6.73
C ALA A 168 12.51 -4.95 -8.18
N LEU A 169 12.43 -6.26 -8.37
CA LEU A 169 12.29 -6.85 -9.70
C LEU A 169 10.95 -6.45 -10.34
N ARG A 170 9.86 -6.54 -9.59
CA ARG A 170 8.53 -6.19 -10.08
C ARG A 170 8.42 -4.70 -10.43
N ASP A 171 9.04 -3.83 -9.64
CA ASP A 171 9.10 -2.40 -9.90
C ASP A 171 9.90 -2.11 -11.19
N ALA A 172 11.09 -2.69 -11.31
CA ALA A 172 11.98 -2.52 -12.46
C ALA A 172 11.40 -3.05 -13.78
N THR A 173 10.50 -4.04 -13.72
CA THR A 173 9.94 -4.71 -14.90
C THR A 173 8.49 -4.33 -15.21
N GLY A 174 7.89 -3.39 -14.45
CA GLY A 174 6.51 -2.98 -14.64
C GLY A 174 5.49 -4.08 -14.35
N THR A 175 5.82 -5.06 -13.52
CA THR A 175 4.94 -6.19 -13.17
C THR A 175 4.24 -6.02 -11.82
N GLY A 176 4.25 -4.80 -11.28
CA GLY A 176 3.62 -4.43 -10.01
C GLY A 176 2.10 -4.65 -9.98
N GLY A 177 1.42 -4.44 -11.10
CA GLY A 177 -0.04 -4.56 -11.22
C GLY A 177 -0.60 -6.00 -11.29
N GLY A 178 0.24 -7.03 -11.28
CA GLY A 178 -0.23 -8.43 -11.33
C GLY A 178 -0.93 -8.87 -10.05
N VAL A 179 -2.21 -9.27 -10.14
CA VAL A 179 -3.05 -9.63 -8.97
C VAL A 179 -2.45 -10.81 -8.19
N ALA A 180 -2.05 -11.88 -8.86
CA ALA A 180 -1.53 -13.10 -8.20
C ALA A 180 -0.21 -12.86 -7.45
N PRO A 181 0.84 -12.25 -8.04
CA PRO A 181 2.04 -11.91 -7.31
C PRO A 181 1.80 -10.90 -6.19
N THR A 182 0.90 -9.94 -6.37
CA THR A 182 0.53 -8.98 -5.33
C THR A 182 -0.10 -9.69 -4.14
N LEU A 183 -1.08 -10.56 -4.36
CA LEU A 183 -1.71 -11.32 -3.29
C LEU A 183 -0.70 -12.19 -2.54
N ALA A 184 0.21 -12.87 -3.26
CA ALA A 184 1.27 -13.67 -2.63
C ALA A 184 2.16 -12.83 -1.71
N VAL A 185 2.54 -11.62 -2.12
CA VAL A 185 3.32 -10.68 -1.30
C VAL A 185 2.57 -10.25 -0.05
N LEU A 186 1.28 -9.86 -0.18
CA LEU A 186 0.45 -9.43 0.94
C LEU A 186 0.29 -10.55 1.98
N LEU A 187 -0.03 -11.75 1.52
CA LEU A 187 -0.16 -12.93 2.39
C LEU A 187 1.17 -13.33 3.02
N ALA A 188 2.27 -13.27 2.27
CA ALA A 188 3.60 -13.58 2.82
C ALA A 188 3.98 -12.62 3.96
N ARG A 189 3.72 -11.31 3.82
CA ARG A 189 3.94 -10.32 4.88
C ARG A 189 3.08 -10.63 6.10
N SER A 190 1.78 -10.80 5.90
CA SER A 190 0.83 -11.02 6.99
C SER A 190 1.07 -12.35 7.73
N LEU A 191 1.26 -13.46 7.00
CA LEU A 191 1.48 -14.77 7.61
C LEU A 191 2.87 -14.91 8.27
N ALA A 192 3.89 -14.20 7.76
CA ALA A 192 5.22 -14.16 8.37
C ALA A 192 5.24 -13.32 9.65
N ALA A 193 4.37 -12.33 9.80
CA ALA A 193 4.20 -11.55 11.04
C ALA A 193 3.72 -12.40 12.24
N GLY A 194 3.35 -13.64 12.01
CA GLY A 194 3.36 -14.72 13.01
C GLY A 194 2.14 -14.84 13.92
N GLY A 195 1.31 -13.86 14.08
CA GLY A 195 0.22 -13.92 15.05
C GLY A 195 -1.10 -13.31 14.61
N GLY A 196 -1.05 -12.51 13.56
CA GLY A 196 -2.15 -11.64 13.22
C GLY A 196 -3.30 -12.28 12.46
N VAL A 197 -4.46 -11.68 12.62
CA VAL A 197 -5.58 -11.85 11.71
C VAL A 197 -5.31 -10.99 10.49
N PRO A 198 -5.23 -11.57 9.27
CA PRO A 198 -5.09 -10.80 8.06
C PRO A 198 -6.35 -9.99 7.75
N VAL A 199 -6.23 -8.68 7.64
CA VAL A 199 -7.27 -7.77 7.15
C VAL A 199 -6.80 -7.20 5.82
N LEU A 200 -7.52 -7.48 4.73
CA LEU A 200 -7.17 -6.99 3.41
C LEU A 200 -8.03 -5.77 3.05
N ALA A 201 -7.39 -4.67 2.79
CA ALA A 201 -7.98 -3.54 2.09
C ALA A 201 -7.94 -3.85 0.58
N VAL A 202 -9.10 -3.93 -0.06
CA VAL A 202 -9.21 -4.23 -1.49
C VAL A 202 -10.01 -3.11 -2.17
N PRO A 203 -9.38 -1.94 -2.37
CA PRO A 203 -9.99 -0.90 -3.20
C PRO A 203 -10.16 -1.40 -4.63
N VAL A 204 -11.28 -1.05 -5.26
CA VAL A 204 -11.61 -1.38 -6.65
C VAL A 204 -11.99 -0.14 -7.43
N GLY A 205 -11.66 -0.10 -8.70
CA GLY A 205 -11.98 1.00 -9.58
C GLY A 205 -10.75 1.58 -10.31
N ARG A 206 -10.94 2.74 -10.94
CA ARG A 206 -9.96 3.34 -11.86
C ARG A 206 -8.60 3.64 -11.22
N GLY A 207 -8.57 4.01 -9.94
CA GLY A 207 -7.33 4.32 -9.20
C GLY A 207 -6.75 3.14 -8.44
N ALA A 208 -7.33 1.95 -8.54
CA ALA A 208 -6.94 0.77 -7.79
C ALA A 208 -6.18 -0.26 -8.64
N ALA A 209 -5.39 -1.10 -7.98
CA ALA A 209 -4.73 -2.25 -8.61
C ALA A 209 -5.74 -3.35 -8.98
N VAL A 210 -6.88 -3.42 -8.32
CA VAL A 210 -7.99 -4.35 -8.60
C VAL A 210 -9.07 -3.61 -9.37
N ALA A 211 -9.40 -4.11 -10.57
CA ALA A 211 -10.23 -3.38 -11.52
C ALA A 211 -11.69 -3.24 -11.09
N ASP A 212 -12.27 -4.31 -10.53
CA ASP A 212 -13.69 -4.37 -10.22
C ASP A 212 -13.99 -5.29 -9.03
N ARG A 213 -15.25 -5.26 -8.59
CA ARG A 213 -15.73 -6.03 -7.44
C ARG A 213 -15.66 -7.55 -7.66
N SER A 214 -15.80 -8.03 -8.89
CA SER A 214 -15.68 -9.47 -9.21
C SER A 214 -14.25 -9.95 -9.02
N ALA A 215 -13.28 -9.17 -9.50
CA ALA A 215 -11.86 -9.42 -9.28
C ALA A 215 -11.48 -9.36 -7.78
N ALA A 216 -12.09 -8.44 -7.03
CA ALA A 216 -11.88 -8.35 -5.58
C ALA A 216 -12.40 -9.59 -4.84
N VAL A 217 -13.60 -10.07 -5.18
CA VAL A 217 -14.16 -11.31 -4.60
C VAL A 217 -13.24 -12.50 -4.88
N ALA A 218 -12.81 -12.68 -6.14
CA ALA A 218 -11.89 -13.75 -6.51
C ALA A 218 -10.55 -13.66 -5.76
N LEU A 219 -10.02 -12.44 -5.57
CA LEU A 219 -8.81 -12.21 -4.79
C LEU A 219 -8.99 -12.63 -3.32
N VAL A 220 -10.09 -12.20 -2.69
CA VAL A 220 -10.38 -12.50 -1.28
C VAL A 220 -10.60 -14.00 -1.07
N ASP A 221 -11.33 -14.67 -1.96
CA ASP A 221 -11.57 -16.12 -1.88
C ASP A 221 -10.25 -16.90 -2.06
N THR A 222 -9.40 -16.48 -2.99
CA THR A 222 -8.05 -17.03 -3.15
C THR A 222 -7.22 -16.82 -1.88
N ALA A 223 -7.26 -15.62 -1.28
CA ALA A 223 -6.57 -15.34 -0.04
C ALA A 223 -7.00 -16.27 1.11
N ARG A 224 -8.31 -16.49 1.26
CA ARG A 224 -8.86 -17.41 2.27
C ARG A 224 -8.39 -18.84 2.07
N LEU A 225 -8.40 -19.34 0.84
CA LEU A 225 -7.92 -20.69 0.51
C LEU A 225 -6.44 -20.87 0.85
N ILE A 226 -5.60 -19.86 0.57
CA ILE A 226 -4.16 -19.91 0.85
C ILE A 226 -3.90 -19.77 2.35
N ALA A 227 -4.65 -18.95 3.09
CA ALA A 227 -4.42 -18.72 4.51
C ALA A 227 -4.98 -19.84 5.41
N ALA A 228 -5.99 -20.56 4.98
CA ALA A 228 -6.65 -21.61 5.77
C ALA A 228 -5.69 -22.72 6.27
N PRO A 229 -4.75 -23.27 5.47
CA PRO A 229 -3.77 -24.26 5.95
C PRO A 229 -2.80 -23.69 7.02
N TRP A 230 -2.70 -22.37 7.14
CA TRP A 230 -1.93 -21.69 8.18
C TRP A 230 -2.73 -21.43 9.46
N GLY A 231 -4.00 -21.88 9.50
CA GLY A 231 -4.93 -21.64 10.61
C GLY A 231 -5.33 -20.19 10.73
N ARG A 232 -5.40 -19.45 9.60
CA ARG A 232 -5.75 -18.02 9.57
C ARG A 232 -7.02 -17.79 8.77
N GLU A 233 -7.93 -17.00 9.36
CA GLU A 233 -9.10 -16.48 8.68
C GLU A 233 -8.77 -15.11 8.10
N VAL A 234 -9.07 -14.90 6.82
CA VAL A 234 -8.83 -13.63 6.13
C VAL A 234 -10.11 -12.81 6.13
N HIS A 235 -10.04 -11.62 6.70
CA HIS A 235 -11.08 -10.60 6.60
C HIS A 235 -10.73 -9.60 5.50
N ALA A 236 -11.73 -9.00 4.86
CA ALA A 236 -11.50 -8.05 3.79
C ALA A 236 -12.53 -6.92 3.81
N VAL A 237 -12.07 -5.74 3.48
CA VAL A 237 -12.91 -4.57 3.19
C VAL A 237 -12.72 -4.24 1.71
N VAL A 238 -13.79 -4.41 0.95
CA VAL A 238 -13.85 -4.08 -0.49
C VAL A 238 -14.57 -2.75 -0.63
N ASP A 239 -13.91 -1.78 -1.25
CA ASP A 239 -14.39 -0.41 -1.35
C ASP A 239 -14.25 0.11 -2.79
N ASP A 240 -15.33 0.71 -3.33
CA ASP A 240 -15.34 1.23 -4.69
C ASP A 240 -14.72 2.64 -4.71
N ILE A 241 -13.73 2.83 -5.58
CA ILE A 241 -13.05 4.10 -5.80
C ILE A 241 -12.98 4.41 -7.31
N ASP A 242 -13.53 5.54 -7.74
CA ASP A 242 -13.53 5.94 -9.15
C ASP A 242 -12.41 6.94 -9.50
N ALA A 243 -11.72 7.47 -8.49
CA ALA A 243 -10.63 8.44 -8.60
C ALA A 243 -9.46 8.03 -7.69
N SER A 244 -8.51 8.94 -7.44
CA SER A 244 -7.55 8.75 -6.34
C SER A 244 -8.27 8.57 -5.01
N CYS A 245 -7.76 7.71 -4.14
CA CYS A 245 -8.35 7.47 -2.82
C CYS A 245 -8.28 8.68 -1.87
N GLY A 246 -7.53 9.72 -2.25
CA GLY A 246 -7.38 10.97 -1.53
C GLY A 246 -6.76 12.05 -2.41
N SER A 247 -6.71 13.26 -1.88
CA SER A 247 -6.15 14.44 -2.58
C SER A 247 -4.62 14.54 -2.46
N PHE A 248 -3.97 13.61 -1.76
CA PHE A 248 -2.55 13.67 -1.47
C PHE A 248 -1.83 12.40 -1.95
N LEU A 249 -0.71 12.56 -2.64
CA LEU A 249 0.11 11.48 -3.16
C LEU A 249 1.56 11.68 -2.72
N GLY A 250 2.25 10.58 -2.39
CA GLY A 250 3.65 10.62 -1.97
C GLY A 250 3.85 10.65 -0.46
N GLY A 251 5.10 10.84 0.01
CA GLY A 251 5.46 10.66 1.41
C GLY A 251 4.82 11.65 2.37
N ALA A 252 5.43 12.82 2.53
CA ALA A 252 4.95 13.85 3.45
C ALA A 252 3.53 14.35 3.16
N PRO A 253 3.08 14.53 1.90
CA PRO A 253 1.71 14.91 1.63
C PRO A 253 0.68 13.92 2.19
N MET A 254 0.88 12.60 1.98
CA MET A 254 -0.03 11.57 2.52
C MET A 254 0.00 11.51 4.05
N LEU A 255 1.17 11.68 4.69
CA LEU A 255 1.24 11.74 6.16
C LEU A 255 0.60 13.01 6.71
N GLY A 256 0.70 14.13 6.00
CA GLY A 256 -0.02 15.37 6.34
C GLY A 256 -1.54 15.16 6.31
N ALA A 257 -2.05 14.45 5.30
CA ALA A 257 -3.46 14.05 5.23
C ALA A 257 -3.86 13.14 6.41
N MET A 258 -3.01 12.17 6.76
CA MET A 258 -3.23 11.31 7.92
C MET A 258 -3.25 12.09 9.24
N ALA A 259 -2.33 13.06 9.41
CA ALA A 259 -2.30 13.93 10.57
C ALA A 259 -3.59 14.79 10.67
N ALA A 260 -4.06 15.33 9.54
CA ALA A 260 -5.34 16.04 9.50
C ALA A 260 -6.51 15.16 9.94
N LEU A 261 -6.58 13.91 9.46
CA LEU A 261 -7.61 12.95 9.88
C LEU A 261 -7.56 12.63 11.37
N LEU A 262 -6.36 12.45 11.92
CA LEU A 262 -6.15 12.16 13.35
C LEU A 262 -6.51 13.36 14.25
N THR A 263 -6.53 14.57 13.71
CA THR A 263 -6.87 15.82 14.43
C THR A 263 -8.28 16.34 14.11
N GLY A 264 -9.11 15.53 13.44
CA GLY A 264 -10.53 15.82 13.19
C GLY A 264 -10.82 16.59 11.90
N GLY A 265 -9.82 16.76 11.01
CA GLY A 265 -9.96 17.30 9.66
C GLY A 265 -9.86 16.22 8.58
N GLY A 266 -9.50 16.63 7.36
CA GLY A 266 -9.23 15.74 6.23
C GLY A 266 -10.46 15.20 5.50
N ASP A 267 -10.26 14.27 4.57
CA ASP A 267 -11.31 13.69 3.74
C ASP A 267 -12.10 12.62 4.52
N PRO A 268 -13.41 12.82 4.73
CA PRO A 268 -14.24 11.88 5.49
C PRO A 268 -14.36 10.50 4.81
N ARG A 269 -14.18 10.40 3.49
CA ARG A 269 -14.20 9.11 2.77
C ARG A 269 -12.98 8.27 3.16
N VAL A 270 -11.80 8.88 3.26
CA VAL A 270 -10.57 8.22 3.72
C VAL A 270 -10.72 7.82 5.19
N ALA A 271 -11.30 8.68 6.04
CA ALA A 271 -11.60 8.36 7.43
C ALA A 271 -12.48 7.12 7.58
N GLU A 272 -13.60 7.06 6.86
CA GLU A 272 -14.55 5.93 6.91
C GLU A 272 -13.91 4.61 6.44
N ARG A 273 -13.05 4.65 5.44
CA ARG A 273 -12.31 3.46 4.99
C ARG A 273 -11.34 2.95 6.07
N ALA A 274 -10.59 3.86 6.70
CA ALA A 274 -9.70 3.49 7.81
C ALA A 274 -10.48 2.94 9.01
N VAL A 275 -11.63 3.54 9.33
CA VAL A 275 -12.56 3.10 10.38
C VAL A 275 -13.10 1.69 10.08
N ALA A 276 -13.48 1.42 8.83
CA ALA A 276 -13.96 0.10 8.42
C ALA A 276 -12.87 -0.98 8.57
N LEU A 277 -11.63 -0.68 8.16
CA LEU A 277 -10.50 -1.60 8.27
C LEU A 277 -10.13 -1.89 9.74
N ALA A 278 -10.01 -0.86 10.56
CA ALA A 278 -9.69 -1.00 11.98
C ALA A 278 -10.82 -1.71 12.75
N GLY A 279 -12.07 -1.38 12.43
CA GLY A 279 -13.25 -2.02 13.01
C GLY A 279 -13.32 -3.51 12.67
N ALA A 280 -13.11 -3.88 11.39
CA ALA A 280 -13.04 -5.28 10.97
C ALA A 280 -11.93 -6.05 11.69
N GLY A 281 -10.76 -5.44 11.84
CA GLY A 281 -9.64 -6.02 12.60
C GLY A 281 -9.95 -6.22 14.07
N ALA A 282 -10.65 -5.27 14.71
CA ALA A 282 -11.03 -5.35 16.11
C ALA A 282 -12.06 -6.46 16.35
N GLU A 283 -13.04 -6.62 15.48
CA GLU A 283 -14.01 -7.71 15.55
C GLU A 283 -13.33 -9.07 15.31
N ALA A 284 -12.53 -9.16 14.25
CA ALA A 284 -11.85 -10.39 13.87
C ALA A 284 -10.84 -10.90 14.92
N SER A 285 -10.21 -9.98 15.67
CA SER A 285 -9.32 -10.34 16.78
C SER A 285 -10.05 -10.64 18.09
N GLY A 286 -11.36 -10.41 18.15
CA GLY A 286 -12.14 -10.55 19.37
C GLY A 286 -11.98 -9.39 20.38
N ALA A 287 -11.35 -8.28 19.99
CA ALA A 287 -11.19 -7.11 20.86
C ALA A 287 -12.50 -6.36 21.10
N CYS A 288 -13.48 -6.54 20.23
CA CYS A 288 -14.84 -6.06 20.44
C CYS A 288 -15.87 -7.07 19.89
N PRO A 289 -17.13 -7.00 20.34
CA PRO A 289 -18.22 -7.82 19.81
C PRO A 289 -18.43 -7.55 18.31
N ALA A 290 -18.91 -8.60 17.60
CA ALA A 290 -19.29 -8.47 16.20
C ALA A 290 -20.38 -7.38 16.03
N GLY A 291 -20.22 -6.54 15.00
CA GLY A 291 -21.09 -5.41 14.71
C GLY A 291 -20.77 -4.12 15.46
N GLU A 292 -19.85 -4.12 16.42
CA GLU A 292 -19.48 -2.92 17.19
C GLU A 292 -18.18 -2.26 16.67
N GLY A 293 -17.37 -2.95 15.89
CA GLY A 293 -16.05 -2.50 15.47
C GLY A 293 -16.09 -1.14 14.76
N LEU A 294 -17.01 -0.97 13.83
CA LEU A 294 -17.15 0.28 13.08
C LEU A 294 -17.46 1.48 13.97
N SER A 295 -18.41 1.33 14.91
CA SER A 295 -18.80 2.41 15.83
C SER A 295 -17.68 2.76 16.80
N ARG A 296 -16.98 1.76 17.33
CA ARG A 296 -15.84 1.95 18.24
C ARG A 296 -14.66 2.61 17.52
N ALA A 297 -14.34 2.19 16.30
CA ALA A 297 -13.27 2.80 15.51
C ALA A 297 -13.57 4.27 15.19
N ARG A 298 -14.82 4.58 14.82
CA ARG A 298 -15.24 5.97 14.58
C ARG A 298 -15.12 6.82 15.83
N ALA A 299 -15.54 6.31 16.98
CA ALA A 299 -15.38 7.00 18.27
C ALA A 299 -13.90 7.20 18.65
N ALA A 300 -13.04 6.22 18.41
CA ALA A 300 -11.61 6.32 18.71
C ALA A 300 -10.90 7.34 17.80
N LEU A 301 -11.32 7.49 16.55
CA LEU A 301 -10.79 8.51 15.65
C LEU A 301 -11.26 9.91 16.08
N ALA A 302 -12.56 10.11 16.32
CA ALA A 302 -13.14 11.40 16.69
C ALA A 302 -12.73 11.88 18.10
N GLY A 303 -12.54 10.94 19.04
CA GLY A 303 -12.27 11.25 20.45
C GLY A 303 -10.80 11.41 20.83
N GLY A 304 -9.87 11.21 19.88
CA GLY A 304 -8.42 11.37 20.09
C GLY A 304 -7.62 10.13 20.49
N PRO A 305 -8.20 8.97 20.89
CA PRO A 305 -7.41 7.77 21.18
C PRO A 305 -6.52 7.33 20.02
N ALA A 306 -6.98 7.50 18.77
CA ALA A 306 -6.20 7.18 17.56
C ALA A 306 -4.96 8.09 17.43
N LEU A 307 -5.08 9.39 17.71
CA LEU A 307 -3.96 10.33 17.75
C LEU A 307 -2.92 9.93 18.79
N GLY A 308 -3.38 9.56 20.00
CA GLY A 308 -2.49 9.07 21.07
C GLY A 308 -1.77 7.77 20.69
N ALA A 309 -2.46 6.84 19.99
CA ALA A 309 -1.86 5.61 19.50
C ALA A 309 -0.82 5.89 18.38
N ALA A 310 -1.11 6.80 17.46
CA ALA A 310 -0.18 7.23 16.43
C ALA A 310 1.08 7.86 17.02
N GLY A 311 0.95 8.68 18.07
CA GLY A 311 2.08 9.25 18.81
C GLY A 311 2.98 8.16 19.40
N ARG A 312 2.42 7.22 20.16
CA ARG A 312 3.19 6.10 20.75
C ARG A 312 3.86 5.23 19.68
N TRP A 313 3.12 4.93 18.60
CA TRP A 313 3.67 4.17 17.48
C TRP A 313 4.86 4.87 16.84
N GLY A 314 4.79 6.18 16.56
CA GLY A 314 5.89 6.95 16.01
C GLY A 314 7.11 6.99 16.95
N GLU A 315 6.91 7.23 18.25
CA GLU A 315 7.97 7.33 19.24
C GLU A 315 8.72 6.01 19.48
N GLY A 316 8.01 4.88 19.48
CA GLY A 316 8.60 3.57 19.80
C GLY A 316 9.82 3.21 18.96
N PRO A 317 9.81 3.33 17.63
CA PRO A 317 10.96 3.11 16.76
C PRO A 317 11.84 4.36 16.55
N GLY A 318 11.71 5.41 17.37
CA GLY A 318 12.57 6.60 17.37
C GLY A 318 12.11 7.74 16.47
N GLY A 319 10.90 7.70 15.94
CA GLY A 319 10.31 8.78 15.15
C GLY A 319 9.85 9.95 16.01
N ASP A 320 9.65 11.10 15.38
CA ASP A 320 9.11 12.29 16.03
C ASP A 320 7.58 12.19 16.19
N PRO A 321 7.02 11.96 17.39
CA PRO A 321 5.59 11.84 17.60
C PRO A 321 4.82 13.15 17.38
N ALA A 322 5.50 14.30 17.41
CA ALA A 322 4.87 15.61 17.24
C ALA A 322 4.37 15.86 15.82
N VAL A 323 4.83 15.08 14.82
CA VAL A 323 4.38 15.22 13.42
C VAL A 323 2.86 15.09 13.26
N TRP A 324 2.19 14.36 14.14
CA TRP A 324 0.75 14.17 14.07
C TRP A 324 -0.07 15.41 14.48
N GLY A 325 0.46 16.25 15.35
CA GLY A 325 -0.12 17.56 15.70
C GLY A 325 0.47 18.71 14.91
N GLU A 326 1.69 18.53 14.43
CA GLU A 326 2.52 19.54 13.76
C GLU A 326 3.08 18.98 12.45
N PRO A 327 2.25 18.77 11.39
CA PRO A 327 2.70 18.12 10.15
C PRO A 327 3.80 18.88 9.39
N GLN A 328 4.03 20.17 9.73
CA GLN A 328 5.18 20.93 9.25
C GLN A 328 6.54 20.37 9.68
N ARG A 329 6.58 19.45 10.65
CA ARG A 329 7.78 18.75 11.12
C ARG A 329 8.18 17.57 10.25
N LEU A 330 7.29 17.09 9.38
CA LEU A 330 7.60 16.07 8.38
C LEU A 330 8.72 16.55 7.45
N LEU A 331 9.49 15.61 6.92
CA LEU A 331 10.49 15.93 5.89
C LEU A 331 9.78 16.54 4.69
N ARG A 332 10.35 17.62 4.15
CA ARG A 332 9.73 18.39 3.06
C ARG A 332 10.62 18.40 1.83
N ALA A 333 10.00 18.38 0.67
CA ALA A 333 10.65 18.69 -0.59
C ALA A 333 11.18 20.13 -0.60
N ARG A 334 12.19 20.40 -1.41
CA ARG A 334 12.81 21.73 -1.50
C ARG A 334 11.95 22.73 -2.27
N VAL A 335 11.16 22.25 -3.21
CA VAL A 335 10.31 23.04 -4.10
C VAL A 335 8.85 22.67 -3.88
N HIS A 336 8.01 23.71 -3.74
CA HIS A 336 6.57 23.61 -3.72
C HIS A 336 6.05 24.42 -4.91
N HIS A 337 5.70 23.73 -6.00
CA HIS A 337 5.32 24.33 -7.27
C HIS A 337 3.81 24.29 -7.44
N THR A 338 3.19 25.48 -7.50
CA THR A 338 1.75 25.60 -7.70
C THR A 338 1.43 25.45 -9.18
N VAL A 339 0.59 24.51 -9.51
CA VAL A 339 0.08 24.26 -10.86
C VAL A 339 -1.26 24.93 -10.99
N CYS A 340 -1.44 25.73 -12.03
CA CYS A 340 -2.65 26.48 -12.29
C CYS A 340 -3.44 25.93 -13.49
N ALA A 341 -4.77 26.14 -13.48
CA ALA A 341 -5.64 25.79 -14.59
C ALA A 341 -5.23 26.53 -15.86
N PRO A 342 -4.93 25.84 -16.98
CA PRO A 342 -4.51 26.47 -18.23
C PRO A 342 -5.67 27.17 -18.95
N ARG A 343 -6.91 26.88 -18.57
CA ARG A 343 -8.15 27.46 -19.11
C ARG A 343 -9.26 27.41 -18.08
N ALA A 344 -10.25 28.28 -18.20
CA ALA A 344 -11.47 28.20 -17.41
C ALA A 344 -12.35 27.01 -17.87
N GLY A 345 -13.13 26.47 -16.95
CA GLY A 345 -14.05 25.37 -17.21
C GLY A 345 -14.35 24.53 -15.96
N VAL A 346 -15.05 23.43 -16.15
CA VAL A 346 -15.33 22.47 -15.10
C VAL A 346 -14.28 21.35 -15.16
N VAL A 347 -13.75 20.95 -14.03
CA VAL A 347 -12.92 19.73 -13.91
C VAL A 347 -13.82 18.53 -14.17
N ALA A 348 -13.81 18.04 -15.40
CA ALA A 348 -14.70 16.95 -15.82
C ALA A 348 -14.23 15.58 -15.40
N ASP A 349 -12.90 15.39 -15.31
CA ASP A 349 -12.30 14.11 -14.93
C ASP A 349 -10.86 14.30 -14.47
N ILE A 350 -10.40 13.39 -13.60
CA ILE A 350 -9.02 13.30 -13.15
C ILE A 350 -8.57 11.84 -13.27
N ASP A 351 -7.54 11.60 -14.07
CA ASP A 351 -6.93 10.27 -14.21
C ASP A 351 -5.99 10.00 -13.03
N PRO A 352 -6.33 9.06 -12.13
CA PRO A 352 -5.50 8.77 -10.98
C PRO A 352 -4.12 8.20 -11.34
N TRP A 353 -4.00 7.44 -12.44
CA TRP A 353 -2.71 6.88 -12.86
C TRP A 353 -1.76 7.96 -13.39
N ALA A 354 -2.27 8.94 -14.11
CA ALA A 354 -1.47 10.10 -14.53
C ALA A 354 -0.96 10.89 -13.32
N LEU A 355 -1.80 11.06 -12.28
CA LEU A 355 -1.35 11.68 -11.03
C LEU A 355 -0.32 10.83 -10.29
N GLY A 356 -0.49 9.50 -10.25
CA GLY A 356 0.48 8.58 -9.67
C GLY A 356 1.83 8.65 -10.38
N GLU A 357 1.83 8.71 -11.72
CA GLU A 357 3.05 8.87 -12.51
C GLU A 357 3.70 10.24 -12.28
N ALA A 358 2.91 11.31 -12.19
CA ALA A 358 3.41 12.63 -11.85
C ALA A 358 4.05 12.67 -10.45
N ALA A 359 3.43 12.04 -9.45
CA ALA A 359 4.01 11.92 -8.10
C ALA A 359 5.32 11.11 -8.13
N ARG A 360 5.37 10.03 -8.90
CA ARG A 360 6.59 9.23 -9.12
C ARG A 360 7.71 10.07 -9.72
N TRP A 361 7.42 10.86 -10.75
CA TRP A 361 8.36 11.81 -11.36
C TRP A 361 8.78 12.92 -10.41
N ALA A 362 7.90 13.43 -9.57
CA ALA A 362 8.24 14.41 -8.54
C ALA A 362 9.25 13.88 -7.50
N GLY A 363 9.45 12.56 -7.44
CA GLY A 363 10.40 11.90 -6.53
C GLY A 363 9.73 10.99 -5.48
N ALA A 364 8.39 10.92 -5.47
CA ALA A 364 7.65 10.08 -4.52
C ALA A 364 7.65 8.58 -4.89
N GLY A 365 8.28 8.20 -5.99
CA GLY A 365 8.49 6.82 -6.44
C GLY A 365 9.82 6.67 -7.15
N ARG A 366 10.10 5.46 -7.65
CA ARG A 366 11.37 5.13 -8.32
C ARG A 366 11.19 5.13 -9.83
N LEU A 367 12.01 5.88 -10.54
CA LEU A 367 12.15 5.79 -12.00
C LEU A 367 13.22 4.77 -12.40
N HIS A 368 14.15 4.45 -11.46
CA HIS A 368 15.21 3.47 -11.65
C HIS A 368 15.37 2.62 -10.39
N PRO A 369 15.77 1.34 -10.49
CA PRO A 369 15.81 0.39 -9.36
C PRO A 369 16.65 0.84 -8.16
N VAL A 370 17.70 1.63 -8.39
CA VAL A 370 18.62 2.12 -7.35
C VAL A 370 18.28 3.53 -6.83
N GLN A 371 17.21 4.14 -7.35
CA GLN A 371 16.83 5.48 -6.96
C GLN A 371 16.24 5.49 -5.55
N LEU A 372 16.70 6.42 -4.72
CA LEU A 372 16.07 6.70 -3.45
C LEU A 372 14.82 7.56 -3.67
N VAL A 373 13.75 7.21 -2.98
CA VAL A 373 12.54 8.03 -2.93
C VAL A 373 12.81 9.27 -2.09
N ASP A 374 12.37 10.44 -2.53
CA ASP A 374 12.36 11.65 -1.72
C ASP A 374 11.13 11.63 -0.80
N PRO A 375 11.31 11.49 0.51
CA PRO A 375 10.18 11.39 1.44
C PRO A 375 9.29 12.64 1.48
N GLY A 376 9.84 13.79 1.09
CA GLY A 376 9.10 15.05 1.02
C GLY A 376 8.31 15.24 -0.28
N ALA A 377 8.62 14.45 -1.31
CA ALA A 377 8.02 14.61 -2.63
C ALA A 377 6.58 14.08 -2.72
N GLY A 378 5.83 14.61 -3.67
CA GLY A 378 4.47 14.19 -3.94
C GLY A 378 3.60 15.25 -4.60
N LEU A 379 2.31 15.04 -4.55
CA LEU A 379 1.29 15.95 -5.06
C LEU A 379 0.21 16.23 -4.01
N GLU A 380 -0.34 17.43 -4.07
CA GLU A 380 -1.55 17.84 -3.37
C GLU A 380 -2.56 18.33 -4.40
N LEU A 381 -3.72 17.68 -4.51
CA LEU A 381 -4.84 18.10 -5.35
C LEU A 381 -5.67 19.15 -4.61
N LEU A 382 -5.93 20.28 -5.26
CA LEU A 382 -6.73 21.37 -4.74
C LEU A 382 -8.15 21.40 -5.31
N VAL A 383 -8.40 20.55 -6.30
CA VAL A 383 -9.69 20.48 -7.01
C VAL A 383 -10.22 19.04 -7.08
N HIS A 384 -11.50 18.91 -7.36
CA HIS A 384 -12.17 17.62 -7.55
C HIS A 384 -13.06 17.66 -8.82
N PRO A 385 -13.44 16.50 -9.37
CA PRO A 385 -14.40 16.43 -10.47
C PRO A 385 -15.70 17.14 -10.13
N GLY A 386 -16.22 17.89 -11.10
CA GLY A 386 -17.40 18.74 -10.94
C GLY A 386 -17.13 20.16 -10.47
N GLN A 387 -15.91 20.50 -10.07
CA GLN A 387 -15.55 21.87 -9.64
C GLN A 387 -15.27 22.77 -10.84
N SER A 388 -15.85 23.98 -10.84
CA SER A 388 -15.53 25.05 -11.79
C SER A 388 -14.22 25.73 -11.37
N VAL A 389 -13.39 26.06 -12.35
CA VAL A 389 -12.13 26.78 -12.15
C VAL A 389 -11.96 27.88 -13.19
N ASP A 390 -11.32 28.97 -12.78
CA ASP A 390 -10.91 30.05 -13.69
C ASP A 390 -9.49 29.79 -14.23
N VAL A 391 -9.15 30.46 -15.35
CA VAL A 391 -7.78 30.42 -15.87
C VAL A 391 -6.81 31.00 -14.84
N GLY A 392 -5.72 30.28 -14.55
CA GLY A 392 -4.73 30.67 -13.55
C GLY A 392 -5.11 30.32 -12.11
N GLU A 393 -6.28 29.71 -11.87
CA GLU A 393 -6.65 29.23 -10.54
C GLU A 393 -5.79 28.00 -10.14
N PRO A 394 -5.26 27.94 -8.91
CA PRO A 394 -4.51 26.79 -8.42
C PRO A 394 -5.33 25.49 -8.45
N VAL A 395 -4.81 24.43 -9.09
CA VAL A 395 -5.48 23.12 -9.20
C VAL A 395 -4.71 22.02 -8.47
N MET A 396 -3.42 22.19 -8.26
CA MET A 396 -2.58 21.28 -7.47
C MET A 396 -1.30 21.94 -7.02
N VAL A 397 -0.60 21.29 -6.06
CA VAL A 397 0.78 21.63 -5.69
C VAL A 397 1.65 20.40 -5.93
N VAL A 398 2.78 20.59 -6.62
CA VAL A 398 3.84 19.59 -6.80
C VAL A 398 4.94 19.86 -5.78
N HIS A 399 5.29 18.84 -5.01
CA HIS A 399 6.40 18.85 -4.06
C HIS A 399 7.56 18.05 -4.66
N ALA A 400 8.70 18.70 -4.94
CA ALA A 400 9.81 18.09 -5.66
C ALA A 400 11.18 18.55 -5.16
N SER A 401 12.25 17.87 -5.58
CA SER A 401 13.63 18.21 -5.22
C SER A 401 14.11 19.51 -5.85
N ASP A 402 13.66 19.85 -7.06
CA ASP A 402 14.05 21.03 -7.83
C ASP A 402 12.95 21.42 -8.85
N SER A 403 13.10 22.61 -9.43
CA SER A 403 12.09 23.20 -10.33
C SER A 403 11.91 22.42 -11.62
N TRP A 404 12.99 21.85 -12.20
CA TRP A 404 12.90 21.09 -13.44
C TRP A 404 12.06 19.81 -13.24
N VAL A 405 12.29 19.11 -12.11
CA VAL A 405 11.49 17.94 -11.74
C VAL A 405 10.04 18.33 -11.50
N ALA A 406 9.79 19.47 -10.84
CA ALA A 406 8.44 19.97 -10.58
C ALA A 406 7.70 20.31 -11.89
N GLU A 407 8.33 21.00 -12.83
CA GLU A 407 7.74 21.34 -14.15
C GLU A 407 7.41 20.07 -14.96
N ARG A 408 8.26 19.05 -14.89
CA ARG A 408 8.00 17.78 -15.55
C ARG A 408 6.81 17.03 -14.94
N ALA A 409 6.72 17.02 -13.63
CA ALA A 409 5.59 16.42 -12.91
C ALA A 409 4.29 17.19 -13.18
N GLU A 410 4.33 18.54 -13.26
CA GLU A 410 3.20 19.36 -13.68
C GLU A 410 2.65 18.95 -15.04
N GLN A 411 3.51 18.79 -16.05
CA GLN A 411 3.10 18.39 -17.40
C GLN A 411 2.34 17.05 -17.40
N LEU A 412 2.84 16.07 -16.63
CA LEU A 412 2.20 14.76 -16.49
C LEU A 412 0.86 14.85 -15.74
N ALA A 413 0.83 15.62 -14.66
CA ALA A 413 -0.36 15.77 -13.85
C ALA A 413 -1.47 16.51 -14.59
N LEU A 414 -1.15 17.61 -15.30
CA LEU A 414 -2.12 18.36 -16.12
C LEU A 414 -2.66 17.53 -17.29
N ALA A 415 -1.86 16.64 -17.87
CA ALA A 415 -2.34 15.72 -18.90
C ALA A 415 -3.42 14.75 -18.38
N GLY A 416 -3.43 14.48 -17.09
CA GLY A 416 -4.44 13.66 -16.42
C GLY A 416 -5.67 14.43 -15.97
N VAL A 417 -5.72 15.77 -16.08
CA VAL A 417 -6.87 16.58 -15.69
C VAL A 417 -7.63 17.04 -16.93
N ARG A 418 -8.87 16.61 -17.07
CA ARG A 418 -9.74 17.03 -18.19
C ARG A 418 -10.63 18.18 -17.74
N PHE A 419 -10.43 19.34 -18.39
CA PHE A 419 -11.30 20.51 -18.23
C PHE A 419 -12.34 20.52 -19.37
N ALA A 420 -13.63 20.55 -19.06
CA ALA A 420 -14.73 20.73 -20.02
C ALA A 420 -15.24 22.18 -20.01
N GLN A 421 -15.86 22.63 -21.11
CA GLN A 421 -16.65 23.86 -21.08
C GLN A 421 -17.99 23.60 -20.37
N ASP A 422 -18.57 24.60 -19.72
CA ASP A 422 -19.84 24.46 -18.98
C ASP A 422 -21.00 23.83 -19.80
N ARG A 423 -20.89 23.83 -21.12
CA ARG A 423 -21.91 23.27 -22.04
C ARG A 423 -21.73 21.76 -22.31
N ASP A 424 -20.62 21.16 -21.90
CA ASP A 424 -20.26 19.76 -22.21
C ASP A 424 -20.50 18.82 -21.02
N VAL A 425 -21.02 19.32 -19.90
CA VAL A 425 -21.17 18.54 -18.66
C VAL A 425 -22.49 17.75 -18.61
N ASP A 426 -23.47 18.12 -19.44
CA ASP A 426 -24.82 17.50 -19.51
C ASP A 426 -25.03 16.57 -20.72
N ALA A 427 -23.96 16.18 -21.43
CA ALA A 427 -23.99 15.28 -22.58
C ALA A 427 -23.27 13.93 -22.24
#